data_b916db5c8adee91d98d5a5326c6a931c
#
_entry.id   b916db5c8adee91d98d5a5326c6a931c
#
_cell.length_a   1.000
_cell.length_b   1.000
_cell.length_c   1.000
_cell.angle_alpha   90.00
_cell.angle_beta   90.00
_cell.angle_gamma   90.00
#
_symmetry.space_group_name_H-M   'P 1'
#
loop_
_entity.id
_entity.type
_entity.pdbx_description
1 polymer ?
#
loop_
_entity_poly.entity_id
_entity_poly.type
_entity_poly.pdbx_seq_one_letter_code
_entity_poly.pdbx_strand_id
1 'polypeptide(L)'
;FIGAMAGLVYSSTLAGQLLFFEITGGCSWALISYYQTPKAQAAAMKALIITHVGAIGLYIAAAYLFSQSGTFSITAVEQLDPSAKSVVLFGVMFAAWGKSAQLPMQIWLPNAMEAPTPVSAYLHAASMVKVGVYIFARAVMSAGDIPSIVGEVGIIMAMITLIYGFMMYLPQTDL
;
A
#
# COMPACT_ATOMS: atom_id res chain seq x y z
N PHE A 1 0.86 8.27 14.01
CA PHE A 1 0.44 7.21 13.09
C PHE A 1 -1.09 7.08 13.03
N ILE A 2 -1.78 6.91 14.19
CA ILE A 2 -3.26 6.74 14.24
C ILE A 2 -3.99 7.87 13.54
N GLY A 3 -3.63 9.13 13.81
CA GLY A 3 -4.23 10.29 13.13
C GLY A 3 -4.03 10.27 11.61
N ALA A 4 -2.85 9.87 11.14
CA ALA A 4 -2.59 9.72 9.71
C ALA A 4 -3.42 8.60 9.07
N MET A 5 -3.61 7.47 9.78
CA MET A 5 -4.49 6.40 9.34
C MET A 5 -5.95 6.86 9.25
N ALA A 6 -6.43 7.58 10.27
CA ALA A 6 -7.78 8.15 10.25
C ALA A 6 -7.94 9.13 9.07
N GLY A 7 -6.97 10.03 8.87
CA GLY A 7 -6.98 10.95 7.74
C GLY A 7 -7.03 10.23 6.38
N LEU A 8 -6.29 9.14 6.22
CA LEU A 8 -6.31 8.32 5.01
C LEU A 8 -7.70 7.69 4.78
N VAL A 9 -8.28 7.10 5.83
CA VAL A 9 -9.59 6.43 5.74
C VAL A 9 -10.71 7.41 5.41
N TYR A 10 -10.70 8.59 6.02
CA TYR A 10 -11.72 9.62 5.79
C TYR A 10 -11.50 10.45 4.51
N SER A 11 -10.34 10.36 3.86
CA SER A 11 -10.08 11.09 2.62
C SER A 11 -10.99 10.60 1.49
N SER A 12 -11.69 11.54 0.85
CA SER A 12 -12.53 11.30 -0.33
C SER A 12 -11.80 11.51 -1.65
N THR A 13 -10.53 11.93 -1.60
CA THR A 13 -9.71 12.23 -2.79
C THR A 13 -8.45 11.40 -2.81
N LEU A 14 -7.97 11.03 -4.02
CA LEU A 14 -6.68 10.35 -4.16
C LEU A 14 -5.51 11.19 -3.66
N ALA A 15 -5.56 12.52 -3.82
CA ALA A 15 -4.53 13.41 -3.30
C ALA A 15 -4.48 13.40 -1.77
N GLY A 16 -5.63 13.42 -1.10
CA GLY A 16 -5.71 13.29 0.35
C GLY A 16 -5.23 11.92 0.83
N GLN A 17 -5.63 10.84 0.16
CA GLN A 17 -5.12 9.50 0.45
C GLN A 17 -3.61 9.41 0.28
N LEU A 18 -3.06 9.98 -0.80
CA LEU A 18 -1.63 10.04 -1.04
C LEU A 18 -0.88 10.76 0.08
N LEU A 19 -1.36 11.94 0.49
CA LEU A 19 -0.76 12.71 1.58
C LEU A 19 -0.65 11.87 2.86
N PHE A 20 -1.76 11.28 3.29
CA PHE A 20 -1.78 10.48 4.50
C PHE A 20 -1.06 9.14 4.34
N PHE A 21 -1.02 8.57 3.13
CA PHE A 21 -0.22 7.40 2.80
C PHE A 21 1.28 7.65 3.05
N GLU A 22 1.79 8.80 2.64
CA GLU A 22 3.17 9.20 2.88
C GLU A 22 3.45 9.47 4.36
N ILE A 23 2.55 10.17 5.05
CA ILE A 23 2.68 10.42 6.49
C ILE A 23 2.71 9.10 7.27
N THR A 24 1.88 8.11 6.90
CA THR A 24 1.95 6.78 7.53
C THR A 24 3.28 6.08 7.25
N GLY A 25 3.89 6.29 6.09
CA GLY A 25 5.24 5.80 5.76
C GLY A 25 6.32 6.38 6.66
N GLY A 26 6.35 7.70 6.80
CA GLY A 26 7.27 8.39 7.70
C GLY A 26 7.09 8.00 9.17
N CYS A 27 5.84 7.92 9.64
CA CYS A 27 5.55 7.45 11.00
C CYS A 27 6.04 6.01 11.24
N SER A 28 5.85 5.11 10.26
CA SER A 28 6.30 3.72 10.39
C SER A 28 7.83 3.62 10.41
N TRP A 29 8.52 4.42 9.59
CA TRP A 29 9.98 4.53 9.64
C TRP A 29 10.48 4.92 11.03
N ALA A 30 9.89 5.96 11.62
CA ALA A 30 10.26 6.42 12.97
C ALA A 30 10.00 5.34 14.04
N LEU A 31 8.88 4.62 13.93
CA LEU A 31 8.51 3.56 14.87
C LEU A 31 9.38 2.31 14.73
N ILE A 32 9.77 1.91 13.52
CA ILE A 32 10.66 0.77 13.28
C ILE A 32 12.07 1.08 13.78
N SER A 33 12.53 2.32 13.61
CA SER A 33 13.85 2.76 14.08
C SER A 33 13.93 3.08 15.57
N TYR A 34 12.89 2.77 16.36
CA TYR A 34 12.77 3.16 17.77
C TYR A 34 14.02 2.87 18.61
N TYR A 35 14.61 1.68 18.49
CA TYR A 35 15.78 1.29 19.26
C TYR A 35 17.09 1.93 18.81
N GLN A 36 17.11 2.67 17.70
CA GLN A 36 18.27 3.37 17.14
C GLN A 36 19.50 2.48 16.89
N THR A 37 19.32 1.16 16.87
CA THR A 37 20.38 0.24 16.48
C THR A 37 20.65 0.30 14.98
N PRO A 38 21.89 0.04 14.50
CA PRO A 38 22.16 0.03 13.06
C PRO A 38 21.23 -0.92 12.28
N LYS A 39 20.85 -2.04 12.90
CA LYS A 39 19.93 -3.02 12.31
C LYS A 39 18.51 -2.47 12.20
N ALA A 40 17.99 -1.84 13.25
CA ALA A 40 16.67 -1.21 13.25
C ALA A 40 16.60 -0.04 12.26
N GLN A 41 17.66 0.78 12.18
CA GLN A 41 17.73 1.88 11.21
C GLN A 41 17.74 1.38 9.76
N ALA A 42 18.52 0.35 9.46
CA ALA A 42 18.57 -0.26 8.14
C ALA A 42 17.20 -0.89 7.76
N ALA A 43 16.54 -1.55 8.71
CA ALA A 43 15.20 -2.12 8.52
C ALA A 43 14.16 -1.04 8.26
N ALA A 44 14.18 0.04 9.04
CA ALA A 44 13.31 1.20 8.87
C ALA A 44 13.49 1.88 7.51
N MET A 45 14.75 2.09 7.10
CA MET A 45 15.07 2.68 5.80
C MET A 45 14.59 1.79 4.65
N LYS A 46 14.80 0.47 4.74
CA LYS A 46 14.29 -0.48 3.74
C LYS A 46 12.78 -0.41 3.62
N ALA A 47 12.06 -0.40 4.74
CA ALA A 47 10.60 -0.28 4.74
C ALA A 47 10.14 1.05 4.11
N LEU A 48 10.78 2.16 4.46
CA LEU A 48 10.49 3.47 3.89
C LEU A 48 10.68 3.48 2.38
N ILE A 49 11.85 3.07 1.89
CA ILE A 49 12.17 3.08 0.44
C ILE A 49 11.17 2.22 -0.34
N ILE A 50 10.92 0.98 0.10
CA ILE A 50 10.05 0.07 -0.65
C ILE A 50 8.61 0.58 -0.67
N THR A 51 8.10 1.08 0.45
CA THR A 51 6.74 1.63 0.49
C THR A 51 6.60 2.91 -0.33
N HIS A 52 7.67 3.73 -0.43
CA HIS A 52 7.69 4.91 -1.30
C HIS A 52 7.78 4.55 -2.78
N VAL A 53 8.54 3.52 -3.14
CA VAL A 53 8.53 2.98 -4.51
C VAL A 53 7.10 2.54 -4.88
N GLY A 54 6.39 1.87 -3.98
CA GLY A 54 4.97 1.57 -4.18
C GLY A 54 4.12 2.83 -4.35
N ALA A 55 4.37 3.87 -3.55
CA ALA A 55 3.62 5.13 -3.61
C ALA A 55 3.69 5.83 -4.97
N ILE A 56 4.75 5.59 -5.77
CA ILE A 56 4.85 6.14 -7.14
C ILE A 56 3.59 5.79 -7.95
N GLY A 57 3.05 4.59 -7.78
CA GLY A 57 1.79 4.20 -8.42
C GLY A 57 0.63 5.10 -8.03
N LEU A 58 0.53 5.48 -6.77
CA LEU A 58 -0.54 6.37 -6.29
C LEU A 58 -0.34 7.82 -6.78
N TYR A 59 0.91 8.29 -6.89
CA TYR A 59 1.23 9.57 -7.54
C TYR A 59 0.77 9.60 -8.99
N ILE A 60 1.09 8.56 -9.75
CA ILE A 60 0.66 8.43 -11.16
C ILE A 60 -0.87 8.38 -11.23
N ALA A 61 -1.51 7.56 -10.40
CA ALA A 61 -2.97 7.45 -10.37
C ALA A 61 -3.65 8.79 -10.09
N ALA A 62 -3.17 9.54 -9.09
CA ALA A 62 -3.74 10.84 -8.73
C ALA A 62 -3.53 11.89 -9.83
N ALA A 63 -2.30 11.98 -10.38
CA ALA A 63 -1.99 12.91 -11.46
C ALA A 63 -2.80 12.59 -12.73
N TYR A 64 -2.90 11.31 -13.08
CA TYR A 64 -3.63 10.87 -14.25
C TYR A 64 -5.14 11.09 -14.09
N LEU A 65 -5.72 10.76 -12.91
CA LEU A 65 -7.12 11.06 -12.62
C LEU A 65 -7.41 12.56 -12.79
N PHE A 66 -6.56 13.40 -12.23
CA PHE A 66 -6.71 14.85 -12.34
C PHE A 66 -6.63 15.32 -13.80
N SER A 67 -5.71 14.79 -14.60
CA SER A 67 -5.56 15.15 -16.00
C SER A 67 -6.80 14.80 -16.84
N GLN A 68 -7.51 13.73 -16.49
CA GLN A 68 -8.68 13.27 -17.26
C GLN A 68 -9.99 13.89 -16.76
N SER A 69 -10.14 14.10 -15.46
CA SER A 69 -11.41 14.53 -14.84
C SER A 69 -11.39 15.95 -14.26
N GLY A 70 -10.21 16.59 -14.14
CA GLY A 70 -10.05 17.90 -13.50
C GLY A 70 -10.23 17.87 -11.98
N THR A 71 -10.37 16.68 -11.37
CA THR A 71 -10.58 16.52 -9.92
C THR A 71 -9.79 15.35 -9.36
N PHE A 72 -9.49 15.40 -8.06
CA PHE A 72 -8.89 14.27 -7.33
C PHE A 72 -9.93 13.38 -6.64
N SER A 73 -11.23 13.62 -6.84
CA SER A 73 -12.28 12.81 -6.20
C SER A 73 -12.21 11.36 -6.67
N ILE A 74 -12.23 10.42 -5.70
CA ILE A 74 -12.21 8.98 -6.01
C ILE A 74 -13.43 8.58 -6.83
N THR A 75 -14.58 9.23 -6.62
CA THR A 75 -15.82 8.94 -7.37
C THR A 75 -15.72 9.30 -8.85
N ALA A 76 -14.81 10.20 -9.24
CA ALA A 76 -14.59 10.53 -10.65
C ALA A 76 -14.01 9.37 -11.46
N VAL A 77 -13.46 8.35 -10.82
CA VAL A 77 -12.95 7.14 -11.49
C VAL A 77 -14.07 6.41 -12.24
N GLU A 78 -15.30 6.45 -11.74
CA GLU A 78 -16.46 5.82 -12.40
C GLU A 78 -16.71 6.36 -13.81
N GLN A 79 -16.47 7.65 -14.02
CA GLN A 79 -16.74 8.36 -15.27
C GLN A 79 -15.62 8.25 -16.31
N LEU A 80 -14.50 7.64 -15.98
CA LEU A 80 -13.36 7.48 -16.87
C LEU A 80 -13.64 6.41 -17.93
N ASP A 81 -13.02 6.58 -19.11
CA ASP A 81 -12.95 5.52 -20.11
C ASP A 81 -12.26 4.27 -19.54
N PRO A 82 -12.58 3.06 -20.02
CA PRO A 82 -12.01 1.81 -19.53
C PRO A 82 -10.48 1.77 -19.51
N SER A 83 -9.83 2.40 -20.51
CA SER A 83 -8.37 2.50 -20.59
C SER A 83 -7.80 3.41 -19.50
N ALA A 84 -8.40 4.59 -19.31
CA ALA A 84 -8.01 5.54 -18.28
C ALA A 84 -8.26 4.98 -16.87
N LYS A 85 -9.40 4.33 -16.68
CA LYS A 85 -9.76 3.63 -15.45
C LYS A 85 -8.72 2.56 -15.10
N SER A 86 -8.25 1.79 -16.09
CA SER A 86 -7.20 0.79 -15.89
C SER A 86 -5.90 1.42 -15.37
N VAL A 87 -5.46 2.54 -15.94
CA VAL A 87 -4.23 3.23 -15.49
C VAL A 87 -4.34 3.67 -14.04
N VAL A 88 -5.47 4.28 -13.65
CA VAL A 88 -5.68 4.71 -12.25
C VAL A 88 -5.70 3.51 -11.31
N LEU A 89 -6.46 2.47 -11.63
CA LEU A 89 -6.57 1.28 -10.79
C LEU A 89 -5.25 0.51 -10.66
N PHE A 90 -4.46 0.39 -11.75
CA PHE A 90 -3.12 -0.20 -11.67
C PHE A 90 -2.17 0.63 -10.81
N GLY A 91 -2.23 1.96 -10.90
CA GLY A 91 -1.43 2.82 -10.04
C GLY A 91 -1.76 2.64 -8.55
N VAL A 92 -3.05 2.61 -8.20
CA VAL A 92 -3.50 2.33 -6.82
C VAL A 92 -3.11 0.91 -6.38
N MET A 93 -3.25 -0.09 -7.26
CA MET A 93 -2.87 -1.47 -6.99
C MET A 93 -1.37 -1.61 -6.74
N PHE A 94 -0.52 -0.92 -7.51
CA PHE A 94 0.93 -0.91 -7.29
C PHE A 94 1.30 -0.32 -5.92
N ALA A 95 0.64 0.77 -5.52
CA ALA A 95 0.80 1.33 -4.18
C ALA A 95 0.34 0.36 -3.08
N ALA A 96 -0.76 -0.35 -3.33
CA ALA A 96 -1.25 -1.38 -2.44
C ALA A 96 -0.23 -2.50 -2.25
N TRP A 97 0.43 -2.96 -3.32
CA TRP A 97 1.49 -3.98 -3.23
C TRP A 97 2.65 -3.55 -2.33
N GLY A 98 3.09 -2.30 -2.41
CA GLY A 98 4.14 -1.76 -1.56
C GLY A 98 3.80 -1.82 -0.07
N LYS A 99 2.63 -1.29 0.31
CA LYS A 99 2.19 -1.27 1.72
C LYS A 99 1.77 -2.64 2.24
N SER A 100 1.12 -3.45 1.41
CA SER A 100 0.66 -4.79 1.81
C SER A 100 1.73 -5.87 1.69
N ALA A 101 2.97 -5.48 1.42
CA ALA A 101 4.11 -6.39 1.29
C ALA A 101 3.84 -7.55 0.31
N GLN A 102 3.17 -7.27 -0.81
CA GLN A 102 2.98 -8.26 -1.86
C GLN A 102 4.25 -8.40 -2.72
N LEU A 103 4.40 -9.53 -3.37
CA LEU A 103 5.51 -9.75 -4.31
C LEU A 103 5.50 -8.69 -5.41
N PRO A 104 6.69 -8.16 -5.79
CA PRO A 104 8.03 -8.44 -5.27
C PRO A 104 8.44 -7.56 -4.08
N MET A 105 7.52 -6.78 -3.49
CA MET A 105 7.82 -5.75 -2.48
C MET A 105 7.77 -6.28 -1.03
N GLN A 106 7.65 -7.60 -0.81
CA GLN A 106 7.52 -8.22 0.51
C GLN A 106 8.78 -8.14 1.39
N ILE A 107 9.94 -7.84 0.82
CA ILE A 107 11.25 -7.95 1.48
C ILE A 107 11.45 -7.00 2.67
N TRP A 108 10.63 -5.97 2.81
CA TRP A 108 10.71 -5.05 3.95
C TRP A 108 10.03 -5.61 5.20
N LEU A 109 8.98 -6.43 5.04
CA LEU A 109 8.10 -6.87 6.14
C LEU A 109 8.84 -7.70 7.19
N PRO A 110 9.65 -8.74 6.85
CA PRO A 110 10.41 -9.49 7.86
C PRO A 110 11.42 -8.64 8.62
N ASN A 111 12.05 -7.67 7.94
CA ASN A 111 13.02 -6.78 8.56
C ASN A 111 12.37 -5.78 9.52
N ALA A 112 11.14 -5.38 9.26
CA ALA A 112 10.41 -4.43 10.09
C ALA A 112 10.06 -4.97 11.49
N MET A 113 10.24 -6.28 11.73
CA MET A 113 10.09 -6.91 13.05
C MET A 113 11.17 -6.50 14.07
N GLU A 114 12.19 -5.75 13.68
CA GLU A 114 13.14 -5.11 14.60
C GLU A 114 12.49 -4.02 15.48
N ALA A 115 11.26 -3.61 15.19
CA ALA A 115 10.48 -2.71 16.01
C ALA A 115 10.08 -3.36 17.34
N PRO A 116 9.77 -2.55 18.39
CA PRO A 116 9.17 -3.08 19.62
C PRO A 116 7.93 -3.93 19.35
N THR A 117 7.76 -5.03 20.08
CA THR A 117 6.65 -5.98 19.87
C THR A 117 5.26 -5.33 19.78
N PRO A 118 4.87 -4.36 20.65
CA PRO A 118 3.58 -3.69 20.51
C PRO A 118 3.45 -2.89 19.21
N VAL A 119 4.54 -2.28 18.75
CA VAL A 119 4.61 -1.52 17.49
C VAL A 119 4.48 -2.48 16.31
N SER A 120 5.24 -3.58 16.31
CA SER A 120 5.18 -4.59 15.25
C SER A 120 3.78 -5.19 15.13
N ALA A 121 3.14 -5.56 16.22
CA ALA A 121 1.77 -6.07 16.22
C ALA A 121 0.79 -5.04 15.64
N TYR A 122 0.93 -3.78 16.03
CA TYR A 122 0.05 -2.71 15.55
C TYR A 122 0.28 -2.40 14.06
N LEU A 123 1.53 -2.21 13.63
CA LEU A 123 1.87 -1.86 12.25
C LEU A 123 1.52 -2.99 11.27
N HIS A 124 1.89 -4.22 11.60
CA HIS A 124 1.81 -5.32 10.65
C HIS A 124 0.46 -6.05 10.68
N ALA A 125 -0.12 -6.29 11.85
CA ALA A 125 -1.39 -7.00 11.94
C ALA A 125 -2.61 -6.08 11.73
N ALA A 126 -2.61 -4.88 12.31
CA ALA A 126 -3.83 -4.08 12.42
C ALA A 126 -3.92 -2.92 11.43
N SER A 127 -2.81 -2.32 10.98
CA SER A 127 -2.89 -1.03 10.33
C SER A 127 -2.12 -0.90 9.02
N MET A 128 -0.79 -0.82 9.02
CA MET A 128 -0.01 -0.43 7.83
C MET A 128 -0.22 -1.35 6.62
N VAL A 129 -0.20 -2.65 6.85
CA VAL A 129 -0.40 -3.64 5.77
C VAL A 129 -1.82 -3.59 5.22
N LYS A 130 -2.79 -3.25 6.07
CA LYS A 130 -4.20 -3.11 5.66
C LYS A 130 -4.48 -1.86 4.83
N VAL A 131 -3.62 -0.84 4.91
CA VAL A 131 -3.76 0.38 4.08
C VAL A 131 -3.81 0.04 2.59
N GLY A 132 -2.93 -0.83 2.11
CA GLY A 132 -2.90 -1.22 0.71
C GLY A 132 -4.22 -1.86 0.28
N VAL A 133 -4.70 -2.83 1.05
CA VAL A 133 -6.01 -3.47 0.79
C VAL A 133 -7.14 -2.45 0.79
N TYR A 134 -7.14 -1.53 1.77
CA TYR A 134 -8.17 -0.52 1.92
C TYR A 134 -8.24 0.45 0.73
N ILE A 135 -7.09 1.04 0.33
CA ILE A 135 -7.08 2.01 -0.78
C ILE A 135 -7.49 1.36 -2.10
N PHE A 136 -7.02 0.13 -2.36
CA PHE A 136 -7.39 -0.58 -3.57
C PHE A 136 -8.87 -0.97 -3.58
N ALA A 137 -9.38 -1.55 -2.49
CA ALA A 137 -10.79 -1.89 -2.37
C ALA A 137 -11.69 -0.66 -2.57
N ARG A 138 -11.32 0.48 -1.95
CA ARG A 138 -12.07 1.73 -2.09
C ARG A 138 -12.04 2.27 -3.52
N ALA A 139 -10.89 2.22 -4.21
CA ALA A 139 -10.79 2.62 -5.61
C ALA A 139 -11.64 1.73 -6.52
N VAL A 140 -11.60 0.41 -6.31
CA VAL A 140 -12.40 -0.57 -7.03
C VAL A 140 -13.90 -0.33 -6.82
N MET A 141 -14.33 -0.13 -5.57
CA MET A 141 -15.74 0.15 -5.25
C MET A 141 -16.24 1.47 -5.86
N SER A 142 -15.35 2.45 -6.02
CA SER A 142 -15.67 3.75 -6.63
C SER A 142 -15.58 3.72 -8.16
N ALA A 143 -15.01 2.69 -8.76
CA ALA A 143 -14.84 2.59 -10.20
C ALA A 143 -16.10 2.07 -10.94
N GLY A 144 -17.07 1.49 -10.21
CA GLY A 144 -18.21 0.79 -10.82
C GLY A 144 -17.74 -0.46 -11.57
N ASP A 145 -17.83 -0.41 -12.91
CA ASP A 145 -17.32 -1.50 -13.74
C ASP A 145 -15.78 -1.52 -13.78
N ILE A 146 -15.20 -2.67 -13.46
CA ILE A 146 -13.77 -2.87 -13.41
C ILE A 146 -13.31 -3.50 -14.73
N PRO A 147 -12.29 -2.91 -15.41
CA PRO A 147 -11.69 -3.56 -16.57
C PRO A 147 -11.14 -4.94 -16.19
N SER A 148 -11.47 -5.98 -16.99
CA SER A 148 -11.13 -7.38 -16.68
C SER A 148 -9.64 -7.58 -16.40
N ILE A 149 -8.78 -6.89 -17.16
CA ILE A 149 -7.32 -6.96 -17.00
C ILE A 149 -6.84 -6.56 -15.60
N VAL A 150 -7.49 -5.59 -14.95
CA VAL A 150 -7.14 -5.17 -13.58
C VAL A 150 -7.47 -6.28 -12.59
N GLY A 151 -8.64 -6.91 -12.75
CA GLY A 151 -9.05 -8.05 -11.93
C GLY A 151 -8.13 -9.26 -12.12
N GLU A 152 -7.84 -9.60 -13.35
CA GLU A 152 -6.98 -10.75 -13.70
C GLU A 152 -5.57 -10.59 -13.12
N VAL A 153 -4.93 -9.44 -13.34
CA VAL A 153 -3.59 -9.14 -12.79
C VAL A 153 -3.63 -9.14 -11.26
N GLY A 154 -4.66 -8.54 -10.65
CA GLY A 154 -4.82 -8.52 -9.21
C GLY A 154 -4.92 -9.93 -8.61
N ILE A 155 -5.74 -10.80 -9.21
CA ILE A 155 -5.90 -12.20 -8.77
C ILE A 155 -4.59 -12.98 -8.96
N ILE A 156 -3.94 -12.88 -10.11
CA ILE A 156 -2.68 -13.58 -10.38
C ILE A 156 -1.62 -13.18 -9.35
N MET A 157 -1.45 -11.88 -9.09
CA MET A 157 -0.45 -11.40 -8.13
C MET A 157 -0.79 -11.81 -6.69
N ALA A 158 -2.08 -11.82 -6.33
CA ALA A 158 -2.53 -12.31 -5.02
C ALA A 158 -2.23 -13.81 -4.86
N MET A 159 -2.51 -14.62 -5.88
CA MET A 159 -2.21 -16.05 -5.89
C MET A 159 -0.71 -16.35 -5.77
N ILE A 160 0.12 -15.65 -6.54
CA ILE A 160 1.58 -15.78 -6.46
C ILE A 160 2.08 -15.42 -5.05
N THR A 161 1.57 -14.32 -4.49
CA THR A 161 1.94 -13.88 -3.13
C THR A 161 1.51 -14.88 -2.07
N LEU A 162 0.32 -15.47 -2.21
CA LEU A 162 -0.20 -16.50 -1.31
C LEU A 162 0.68 -17.76 -1.34
N ILE A 163 1.00 -18.25 -2.52
CA ILE A 163 1.86 -19.45 -2.71
C ILE A 163 3.26 -19.17 -2.12
N TYR A 164 3.83 -18.00 -2.43
CA TYR A 164 5.13 -17.61 -1.89
C TYR A 164 5.10 -17.53 -0.35
N GLY A 165 4.07 -16.89 0.22
CA GLY A 165 3.90 -16.79 1.67
C GLY A 165 3.80 -18.17 2.34
N PHE A 166 3.06 -19.11 1.73
CA PHE A 166 2.99 -20.48 2.20
C PHE A 166 4.35 -21.19 2.15
N MET A 167 5.08 -21.06 1.04
CA MET A 167 6.42 -21.63 0.91
C MET A 167 7.41 -21.07 1.94
N MET A 168 7.33 -19.76 2.22
CA MET A 168 8.20 -19.12 3.20
C MET A 168 7.85 -19.49 4.64
N TYR A 169 6.63 -19.93 4.92
CA TYR A 169 6.22 -20.39 6.23
C TYR A 169 6.90 -21.72 6.62
N LEU A 170 7.09 -22.62 5.66
CA LEU A 170 7.64 -23.98 5.92
C LEU A 170 9.04 -23.98 6.57
N PRO A 171 10.01 -23.12 6.17
CA PRO A 171 11.35 -23.12 6.74
C PRO A 171 11.46 -22.26 8.02
N GLN A 172 10.39 -21.59 8.47
CA GLN A 172 10.47 -20.79 9.68
C GLN A 172 10.56 -21.67 10.93
N THR A 173 11.51 -21.33 11.80
CA THR A 173 11.73 -22.01 13.07
C THR A 173 11.22 -21.21 14.27
N ASP A 174 10.96 -19.91 14.09
CA ASP A 174 10.37 -19.02 15.08
C ASP A 174 8.90 -18.72 14.74
N LEU A 175 8.08 -18.75 15.78
CA LEU A 175 6.64 -18.42 15.73
C LEU A 175 6.40 -16.97 16.09
#